data_100a5f9b0dfd2f763b5a3de9ed6c6f96
#
_entry.id   100a5f9b0dfd2f763b5a3de9ed6c6f96
#
_cell.length_a   1.000
_cell.length_b   1.000
_cell.length_c   1.000
_cell.angle_alpha   90.00
_cell.angle_beta   90.00
_cell.angle_gamma   90.00
#
_symmetry.space_group_name_H-M   'P 1'
#
loop_
_entity.id
_entity.type
_entity.pdbx_description
1 polymer ?
#
loop_
_entity_poly.entity_id
_entity_poly.type
_entity_poly.pdbx_seq_one_letter_code
_entity_poly.pdbx_strand_id
1 'polypeptide(L)' 'MQACTADATFQPSCYELRFDSLFVAGRGLAFPCDAAGRVDLDGLSERARRNYLYARAVVGREYRYPAVQRSTRH' A
#
# COMPACT_ATOMS: atom_id res chain seq x y z
N MET A 1 -17.43 2.73 -8.70
CA MET A 1 -17.19 2.73 -8.06
C MET A 1 -17.17 3.26 -7.07
N GLN A 2 -17.34 3.37 -6.67
CA GLN A 2 -17.25 3.81 -5.91
C GLN A 2 -16.94 3.70 -4.76
N ALA A 3 -16.93 3.35 -4.46
CA ALA A 3 -16.61 2.93 -3.18
C ALA A 3 -15.73 3.79 -2.44
N CYS A 4 -14.90 4.43 -3.03
CA CYS A 4 -13.93 5.24 -2.38
C CYS A 4 -14.51 6.35 -1.57
N THR A 5 -15.67 6.75 -1.88
CA THR A 5 -16.21 7.86 -1.16
C THR A 5 -17.38 7.52 -0.36
N ALA A 6 -17.76 6.34 -0.39
CA ALA A 6 -19.01 6.04 0.07
C ALA A 6 -19.19 6.26 1.49
N ASP A 7 -18.42 5.79 2.26
CA ASP A 7 -18.76 5.76 3.60
C ASP A 7 -17.74 6.38 4.44
N ALA A 8 -18.07 7.44 5.00
CA ALA A 8 -17.13 8.17 5.75
C ALA A 8 -16.74 7.51 7.01
N THR A 9 -17.56 6.71 7.59
CA THR A 9 -17.21 6.16 8.86
C THR A 9 -16.16 5.11 8.75
N PHE A 10 -16.28 4.27 7.77
CA PHE A 10 -15.26 3.30 7.60
C PHE A 10 -15.06 3.17 6.16
N GLN A 11 -13.92 3.53 5.69
CA GLN A 11 -13.80 3.40 4.36
C GLN A 11 -12.58 2.72 3.98
N PRO A 12 -12.66 1.68 3.20
CA PRO A 12 -11.52 1.01 2.68
C PRO A 12 -10.79 1.99 1.80
N SER A 13 -9.52 1.87 1.77
CA SER A 13 -8.74 2.73 0.92
C SER A 13 -9.04 2.48 -0.52
N CYS A 14 -9.08 3.53 -1.28
CA CYS A 14 -9.28 3.44 -2.70
C CYS A 14 -7.99 3.29 -3.44
N TYR A 15 -6.88 3.50 -2.78
CA TYR A 15 -5.57 3.48 -3.39
C TYR A 15 -4.67 2.56 -2.62
N GLU A 16 -3.64 2.10 -3.28
CA GLU A 16 -2.64 1.30 -2.59
C GLU A 16 -1.26 1.78 -2.97
N LEU A 17 -0.37 1.69 -2.02
CA LEU A 17 1.02 2.02 -2.23
C LEU A 17 1.71 0.69 -2.51
N ARG A 18 2.26 0.57 -3.70
CA ARG A 18 2.80 -0.70 -4.14
C ARG A 18 4.30 -0.66 -4.27
N PHE A 19 4.93 -1.64 -3.65
CA PHE A 19 6.38 -1.81 -3.74
C PHE A 19 6.62 -3.05 -4.58
N ASP A 20 7.21 -2.88 -5.75
CA ASP A 20 7.50 -4.03 -6.61
C ASP A 20 8.90 -4.50 -6.37
N SER A 21 9.07 -5.81 -6.43
CA SER A 21 10.38 -6.40 -6.25
C SER A 21 11.29 -6.02 -7.41
N LEU A 22 12.55 -5.75 -7.11
CA LEU A 22 13.53 -5.49 -8.15
C LEU A 22 14.04 -6.75 -8.78
N PHE A 23 13.86 -7.87 -8.12
CA PHE A 23 14.48 -9.11 -8.57
C PHE A 23 13.49 -10.14 -9.07
N VAL A 24 12.29 -10.13 -8.58
CA VAL A 24 11.32 -11.15 -8.93
C VAL A 24 10.10 -10.48 -9.50
N ALA A 25 9.91 -10.64 -10.80
CA ALA A 25 8.78 -10.02 -11.46
C ALA A 25 7.49 -10.56 -10.88
N GLY A 26 6.53 -9.68 -10.71
CA GLY A 26 5.25 -10.07 -10.18
C GLY A 26 5.17 -10.18 -8.68
N ARG A 27 6.28 -9.97 -8.00
CA ARG A 27 6.29 -10.03 -6.57
C ARG A 27 6.38 -8.64 -5.99
N GLY A 28 5.80 -8.46 -4.84
CA GLY A 28 5.87 -7.17 -4.18
C GLY A 28 4.91 -7.09 -3.03
N LEU A 29 4.78 -5.90 -2.47
CA LEU A 29 3.90 -5.65 -1.36
C LEU A 29 3.02 -4.46 -1.71
N ALA A 30 1.82 -4.46 -1.19
CA ALA A 30 0.91 -3.35 -1.40
C ALA A 30 0.22 -3.05 -0.08
N PHE A 31 0.02 -1.78 0.19
CA PHE A 31 -0.59 -1.34 1.43
C PHE A 31 -1.66 -0.31 1.12
N PRO A 32 -2.77 -0.32 1.83
CA PRO A 32 -3.80 0.70 1.58
C PRO A 32 -3.27 2.08 1.92
N CYS A 33 -3.58 3.03 1.08
CA CYS A 33 -3.12 4.39 1.30
C CYS A 33 -4.12 5.38 0.73
N ASP A 34 -3.90 6.66 0.97
CA ASP A 34 -4.72 7.69 0.37
C ASP A 34 -4.13 8.09 -0.97
N ALA A 35 -4.78 9.04 -1.62
CA ALA A 35 -4.35 9.46 -2.94
C ALA A 35 -2.96 10.07 -2.94
N ALA A 36 -2.52 10.56 -1.81
CA ALA A 36 -1.18 11.13 -1.69
C ALA A 36 -0.14 10.09 -1.34
N GLY A 37 -0.55 8.87 -1.16
CA GLY A 37 0.41 7.81 -0.85
C GLY A 37 0.68 7.63 0.62
N ARG A 38 -0.14 8.21 1.47
CA ARG A 38 0.08 8.06 2.90
C ARG A 38 -0.63 6.83 3.42
N VAL A 39 0.12 5.99 4.08
CA VAL A 39 -0.38 4.76 4.65
C VAL A 39 -0.75 5.00 6.10
N ASP A 40 -1.94 4.59 6.47
CA ASP A 40 -2.40 4.74 7.84
C ASP A 40 -1.84 3.58 8.66
N LEU A 41 -0.75 3.84 9.34
CA LEU A 41 -0.09 2.78 10.09
C LEU A 41 -0.93 2.26 11.23
N ASP A 42 -1.77 3.11 11.80
CA ASP A 42 -2.61 2.67 12.89
C ASP A 42 -3.70 1.73 12.42
N GLY A 43 -4.05 1.82 11.16
CA GLY A 43 -5.06 0.94 10.61
C GLY A 43 -4.54 -0.38 10.12
N LEU A 44 -3.23 -0.58 10.15
CA LEU A 44 -2.66 -1.83 9.70
C LEU A 44 -2.53 -2.81 10.85
N SER A 45 -2.60 -4.09 10.53
CA SER A 45 -2.28 -5.09 11.51
C SER A 45 -0.80 -4.95 11.87
N GLU A 46 -0.42 -5.55 12.97
CA GLU A 46 0.96 -5.49 13.38
C GLU A 46 1.87 -6.09 12.34
N ARG A 47 1.44 -7.19 11.73
CA ARG A 47 2.24 -7.83 10.70
C ARG A 47 2.38 -6.94 9.48
N ALA A 48 1.30 -6.31 9.05
CA ALA A 48 1.34 -5.45 7.89
C ALA A 48 2.20 -4.22 8.16
N ARG A 49 2.13 -3.69 9.37
CA ARG A 49 2.94 -2.54 9.72
C ARG A 49 4.42 -2.87 9.66
N ARG A 50 4.78 -4.04 10.16
CA ARG A 50 6.15 -4.49 10.12
C ARG A 50 6.63 -4.64 8.68
N ASN A 51 5.79 -5.22 7.85
CA ASN A 51 6.14 -5.39 6.44
C ASN A 51 6.32 -4.06 5.75
N TYR A 52 5.48 -3.10 6.09
CA TYR A 52 5.58 -1.78 5.50
C TYR A 52 6.89 -1.11 5.87
N LEU A 53 7.26 -1.18 7.14
CA LEU A 53 8.50 -0.56 7.58
C LEU A 53 9.70 -1.25 6.96
N TYR A 54 9.62 -2.55 6.79
CA TYR A 54 10.69 -3.27 6.12
C TYR A 54 10.80 -2.84 4.66
N ALA A 55 9.67 -2.74 3.97
CA ALA A 55 9.68 -2.37 2.58
C ALA A 55 10.31 -1.00 2.40
N ARG A 56 9.95 -0.06 3.29
CA ARG A 56 10.51 1.28 3.21
C ARG A 56 12.01 1.26 3.42
N ALA A 57 12.48 0.39 4.27
CA ALA A 57 13.90 0.36 4.58
C ALA A 57 14.74 -0.20 3.45
N VAL A 58 14.16 -1.03 2.60
CA VAL A 58 14.91 -1.68 1.53
C VAL A 58 14.56 -1.16 0.15
N VAL A 59 13.92 -0.01 0.08
CA VAL A 59 13.65 0.63 -1.21
C VAL A 59 14.98 0.92 -1.89
N GLY A 60 15.06 0.56 -3.14
CA GLY A 60 16.28 0.74 -3.91
C GLY A 60 17.23 -0.43 -3.81
N ARG A 61 16.97 -1.34 -2.88
CA ARG A 61 17.81 -2.52 -2.71
C ARG A 61 17.08 -3.78 -3.07
N GLU A 62 15.87 -3.93 -2.57
CA GLU A 62 15.05 -5.09 -2.88
C GLU A 62 13.76 -4.72 -3.55
N TYR A 63 13.27 -3.51 -3.29
CA TYR A 63 12.04 -3.03 -3.90
C TYR A 63 12.27 -1.73 -4.61
N ARG A 64 11.47 -1.48 -5.63
CA ARG A 64 11.47 -0.20 -6.31
C ARG A 64 10.84 0.83 -5.42
N TYR A 65 11.03 2.09 -5.75
CA TYR A 65 10.30 3.14 -5.07
C TYR A 65 8.82 2.87 -5.22
N PRO A 66 8.06 3.06 -4.15
CA PRO A 66 6.64 2.73 -4.20
C PRO A 66 5.87 3.68 -5.11
N ALA A 67 4.80 3.17 -5.66
CA ALA A 67 3.92 3.96 -6.50
C ALA A 67 2.51 3.83 -5.97
N VAL A 68 1.77 4.92 -6.09
CA VAL A 68 0.37 4.95 -5.70
C VAL A 68 -0.45 4.51 -6.90
N GLN A 69 -1.36 3.59 -6.69
CA GLN A 69 -2.24 3.19 -7.77
C GLN A 69 -3.61 2.90 -7.20
N ARG A 70 -4.59 2.88 -8.06
CA ARG A 70 -5.92 2.58 -7.61
C ARG A 70 -5.98 1.15 -7.16
N SER A 71 -6.66 0.94 -6.07
CA SER A 71 -6.84 -0.39 -5.55
C SER A 71 -7.79 -1.15 -6.47
N THR A 72 -7.44 -2.38 -6.79
CA THR A 72 -8.33 -3.20 -7.59
C THR A 72 -9.16 -4.11 -6.73
N ARG A 73 -9.03 -4.00 -5.43
CA ARG A 73 -9.83 -4.83 -4.56
C ARG A 73 -11.20 -4.30 -4.40
N HIS A 74 -12.12 -5.13 -4.18
CA HIS A 74 -13.50 -4.72 -3.99
C HIS A 74 -14.03 -5.13 -2.65
#